data_b0915b363048b86e862f4595410ec80f
#
_entry.id   b0915b363048b86e862f4595410ec80f
#
_cell.length_a   1.000
_cell.length_b   1.000
_cell.length_c   1.000
_cell.angle_alpha   90.00
_cell.angle_beta   90.00
_cell.angle_gamma   90.00
#
_symmetry.space_group_name_H-M   'P 1'
#
loop_
_entity.id
_entity.type
_entity.pdbx_description
1 polymer ?
#
loop_
_entity_poly.entity_id
_entity_poly.type
_entity_poly.pdbx_seq_one_letter_code
_entity_poly.pdbx_strand_id
1 'polypeptide(L)'
;MPVSFGEFTADFDQRRLFAHNREIRLTPKSFDLLKLLIENRPKALKKDELLARLWPDTFVTDNNLATLVADLRSALEDNPHAPRFIRTVYAYGYAFACEAVEHQPVVAAIGELPSAWSLIHEHREIALRSGENVIGRAGPGIIVFDSPTISRHHARITIAGDQTLRARSEPVDPGRGARPPGGP
;
A
#
# COMPACT_ATOMS: atom_id res chain seq x y z
N MET A 1 -3.98 1.89 -10.39
CA MET A 1 -4.36 2.29 -9.01
C MET A 1 -3.58 1.45 -8.02
N PRO A 2 -2.87 2.07 -7.06
CA PRO A 2 -2.15 1.32 -6.03
C PRO A 2 -3.10 0.73 -4.98
N VAL A 3 -2.78 -0.48 -4.52
CA VAL A 3 -3.52 -1.20 -3.49
C VAL A 3 -2.54 -1.58 -2.39
N SER A 4 -2.83 -1.20 -1.14
CA SER A 4 -2.01 -1.58 0.02
C SER A 4 -2.64 -2.74 0.79
N PHE A 5 -1.79 -3.66 1.22
CA PHE A 5 -2.15 -4.81 2.05
C PHE A 5 -0.97 -5.21 2.95
N GLY A 6 -1.19 -5.29 4.24
CA GLY A 6 -0.10 -5.47 5.20
C GLY A 6 1.00 -4.43 5.00
N GLU A 7 2.23 -4.88 4.86
CA GLU A 7 3.43 -4.08 4.57
C GLU A 7 3.67 -3.79 3.08
N PHE A 8 2.80 -4.30 2.20
CA PHE A 8 2.98 -4.21 0.75
C PHE A 8 2.09 -3.15 0.12
N THR A 9 2.58 -2.58 -0.98
CA THR A 9 1.79 -1.73 -1.88
C THR A 9 2.01 -2.20 -3.32
N ALA A 10 0.94 -2.63 -3.98
CA ALA A 10 0.96 -3.04 -5.37
C ALA A 10 0.42 -1.92 -6.26
N ASP A 11 1.19 -1.47 -7.23
CA ASP A 11 0.74 -0.61 -8.30
C ASP A 11 0.45 -1.46 -9.55
N PHE A 12 -0.82 -1.65 -9.85
CA PHE A 12 -1.24 -2.50 -10.95
C PHE A 12 -1.04 -1.86 -12.33
N ASP A 13 -1.02 -0.54 -12.41
CA ASP A 13 -0.80 0.19 -13.66
C ASP A 13 0.68 0.16 -14.05
N GLN A 14 1.57 0.33 -13.08
CA GLN A 14 3.01 0.25 -13.28
C GLN A 14 3.58 -1.17 -13.15
N ARG A 15 2.76 -2.14 -12.74
CA ARG A 15 3.16 -3.54 -12.48
C ARG A 15 4.32 -3.66 -11.48
N ARG A 16 4.25 -2.91 -10.38
CA ARG A 16 5.26 -2.86 -9.31
C ARG A 16 4.68 -3.27 -7.98
N LEU A 17 5.50 -3.95 -7.19
CA LEU A 17 5.22 -4.29 -5.81
C LEU A 17 6.29 -3.68 -4.91
N PHE A 18 5.87 -3.05 -3.83
CA PHE A 18 6.77 -2.45 -2.84
C PHE A 18 6.49 -3.00 -1.45
N ALA A 19 7.54 -3.19 -0.65
CA ALA A 19 7.45 -3.40 0.79
C ALA A 19 8.49 -2.51 1.48
N HIS A 20 8.09 -1.81 2.55
CA HIS A 20 8.99 -0.94 3.32
C HIS A 20 9.85 -0.04 2.41
N ASN A 21 9.26 0.52 1.38
CA ASN A 21 9.93 1.40 0.41
C ASN A 21 10.93 0.71 -0.54
N ARG A 22 10.96 -0.62 -0.55
CA ARG A 22 11.82 -1.41 -1.42
C ARG A 22 10.98 -2.11 -2.47
N GLU A 23 11.36 -1.98 -3.73
CA GLU A 23 10.71 -2.70 -4.82
C GLU A 23 11.01 -4.20 -4.73
N ILE A 24 9.94 -5.00 -4.75
CA ILE A 24 10.01 -6.46 -4.81
C ILE A 24 9.76 -6.89 -6.25
N ARG A 25 10.72 -7.58 -6.81
CA ARG A 25 10.61 -8.08 -8.18
C ARG A 25 9.74 -9.34 -8.20
N LEU A 26 8.64 -9.26 -8.94
CA LEU A 26 7.81 -10.41 -9.27
C LEU A 26 7.98 -10.77 -10.75
N THR A 27 7.82 -12.06 -11.07
CA THR A 27 7.65 -12.45 -12.47
C THR A 27 6.31 -11.88 -12.99
N PRO A 28 6.18 -11.65 -14.29
CA PRO A 28 4.93 -11.16 -14.86
C PRO A 28 3.71 -12.00 -14.45
N LYS A 29 3.86 -13.34 -14.44
CA LYS A 29 2.79 -14.27 -14.06
C LYS A 29 2.48 -14.23 -12.54
N SER A 30 3.50 -14.07 -11.67
CA SER A 30 3.28 -13.91 -10.24
C SER A 30 2.54 -12.61 -9.95
N PHE A 31 2.84 -11.55 -10.69
CA PHE A 31 2.13 -10.27 -10.57
C PHE A 31 0.67 -10.38 -11.04
N ASP A 32 0.42 -11.06 -12.17
CA ASP A 32 -0.94 -11.31 -12.68
C ASP A 32 -1.75 -12.16 -11.69
N LEU A 33 -1.14 -13.16 -11.06
CA LEU A 33 -1.78 -13.96 -10.02
C LEU A 33 -2.15 -13.09 -8.80
N LEU A 34 -1.22 -12.27 -8.32
CA LEU A 34 -1.47 -11.35 -7.20
C LEU A 34 -2.65 -10.43 -7.51
N LYS A 35 -2.65 -9.83 -8.70
CA LYS A 35 -3.74 -8.97 -9.18
C LYS A 35 -5.07 -9.70 -9.16
N LEU A 36 -5.14 -10.88 -9.77
CA LEU A 36 -6.37 -11.69 -9.83
C LEU A 36 -6.92 -12.03 -8.44
N LEU A 37 -6.05 -12.39 -7.50
CA LEU A 37 -6.46 -12.72 -6.14
C LEU A 37 -6.98 -11.49 -5.38
N ILE A 38 -6.32 -10.35 -5.51
CA ILE A 38 -6.73 -9.10 -4.86
C ILE A 38 -8.05 -8.58 -5.43
N GLU A 39 -8.22 -8.56 -6.75
CA GLU A 39 -9.44 -8.08 -7.41
C GLU A 39 -10.68 -8.91 -7.08
N ASN A 40 -10.50 -10.20 -6.79
CA ASN A 40 -11.61 -11.11 -6.48
C ASN A 40 -11.81 -11.34 -4.98
N ARG A 41 -11.07 -10.65 -4.12
CA ARG A 41 -11.22 -10.78 -2.67
C ARG A 41 -12.64 -10.45 -2.19
N PRO A 42 -13.14 -11.08 -1.16
CA PRO A 42 -12.58 -12.21 -0.39
C PRO A 42 -12.86 -13.59 -1.01
N LYS A 43 -13.38 -13.63 -2.24
CA LYS A 43 -13.78 -14.87 -2.95
C LYS A 43 -12.58 -15.75 -3.26
N ALA A 44 -12.74 -17.06 -3.03
CA ALA A 44 -11.79 -18.05 -3.52
C ALA A 44 -11.99 -18.29 -5.03
N LEU A 45 -10.90 -18.31 -5.79
CA LEU A 45 -10.90 -18.66 -7.21
C LEU A 45 -10.55 -20.14 -7.38
N LYS A 46 -11.25 -20.81 -8.30
CA LYS A 46 -10.95 -22.20 -8.66
C LYS A 46 -9.62 -22.31 -9.39
N LYS A 47 -8.95 -23.45 -9.28
CA LYS A 47 -7.71 -23.71 -10.02
C LYS A 47 -7.90 -23.55 -11.51
N ASP A 48 -8.93 -24.16 -12.08
CA ASP A 48 -9.25 -24.08 -13.50
C ASP A 48 -9.48 -22.64 -13.97
N GLU A 49 -10.14 -21.83 -13.15
CA GLU A 49 -10.38 -20.40 -13.41
C GLU A 49 -9.08 -19.62 -13.43
N LEU A 50 -8.19 -19.88 -12.47
CA LEU A 50 -6.86 -19.27 -12.41
C LEU A 50 -5.99 -19.68 -13.59
N LEU A 51 -5.99 -20.98 -13.93
CA LEU A 51 -5.26 -21.49 -15.08
C LEU A 51 -5.73 -20.85 -16.39
N ALA A 52 -7.04 -20.80 -16.62
CA ALA A 52 -7.62 -20.21 -17.82
C ALA A 52 -7.31 -18.71 -17.97
N ARG A 53 -7.30 -17.96 -16.84
CA ARG A 53 -7.01 -16.51 -16.87
C ARG A 53 -5.53 -16.21 -16.99
N LEU A 54 -4.67 -17.02 -16.37
CA LEU A 54 -3.23 -16.79 -16.39
C LEU A 54 -2.56 -17.35 -17.66
N TRP A 55 -3.11 -18.40 -18.24
CA TRP A 55 -2.58 -19.05 -19.46
C TRP A 55 -3.69 -19.33 -20.48
N PRO A 56 -4.30 -18.29 -21.08
CA PRO A 56 -5.46 -18.47 -21.98
C PRO A 56 -5.14 -19.31 -23.20
N ASP A 57 -3.90 -19.27 -23.70
CA ASP A 57 -3.49 -19.91 -24.96
C ASP A 57 -2.56 -21.11 -24.74
N THR A 58 -2.42 -21.60 -23.52
CA THR A 58 -1.44 -22.65 -23.22
C THR A 58 -2.03 -23.67 -22.25
N PHE A 59 -1.93 -24.95 -22.59
CA PHE A 59 -2.26 -26.03 -21.67
C PHE A 59 -1.18 -26.15 -20.60
N VAL A 60 -1.54 -25.85 -19.38
CA VAL A 60 -0.69 -25.97 -18.18
C VAL A 60 -1.38 -26.83 -17.13
N THR A 61 -0.58 -27.44 -16.27
CA THR A 61 -1.07 -28.33 -15.22
C THR A 61 -1.22 -27.60 -13.89
N ASP A 62 -1.92 -28.21 -12.94
CA ASP A 62 -2.03 -27.74 -11.57
C ASP A 62 -0.68 -27.46 -10.89
N ASN A 63 0.37 -28.21 -11.29
CA ASN A 63 1.73 -28.02 -10.75
C ASN A 63 2.30 -26.65 -11.13
N ASN A 64 2.01 -26.14 -12.33
CA ASN A 64 2.45 -24.79 -12.74
C ASN A 64 1.82 -23.71 -11.87
N LEU A 65 0.53 -23.87 -11.56
CA LEU A 65 -0.17 -22.95 -10.65
C LEU A 65 0.39 -23.06 -9.21
N ALA A 66 0.62 -24.27 -8.74
CA ALA A 66 1.19 -24.48 -7.39
C ALA A 66 2.59 -23.87 -7.26
N THR A 67 3.44 -24.02 -8.27
CA THR A 67 4.76 -23.38 -8.32
C THR A 67 4.63 -21.86 -8.33
N LEU A 68 3.74 -21.30 -9.15
CA LEU A 68 3.52 -19.86 -9.22
C LEU A 68 3.03 -19.29 -7.90
N VAL A 69 2.16 -20.01 -7.19
CA VAL A 69 1.71 -19.64 -5.84
C VAL A 69 2.86 -19.70 -4.84
N ALA A 70 3.73 -20.70 -4.93
CA ALA A 70 4.90 -20.82 -4.06
C ALA A 70 5.88 -19.67 -4.28
N ASP A 71 6.16 -19.31 -5.54
CA ASP A 71 7.00 -18.17 -5.91
C ASP A 71 6.42 -16.85 -5.36
N LEU A 72 5.12 -16.65 -5.53
CA LEU A 72 4.44 -15.46 -5.02
C LEU A 72 4.48 -15.40 -3.48
N ARG A 73 4.25 -16.52 -2.79
CA ARG A 73 4.40 -16.60 -1.33
C ARG A 73 5.81 -16.30 -0.88
N SER A 74 6.81 -16.83 -1.57
CA SER A 74 8.21 -16.55 -1.25
C SER A 74 8.52 -15.05 -1.34
N ALA A 75 8.00 -14.37 -2.36
CA ALA A 75 8.18 -12.93 -2.54
C ALA A 75 7.43 -12.08 -1.48
N LEU A 76 6.31 -12.59 -0.98
CA LEU A 76 5.50 -11.95 0.07
C LEU A 76 5.89 -12.39 1.49
N GLU A 77 6.89 -13.25 1.64
CA GLU A 77 7.26 -13.88 2.92
C GLU A 77 6.06 -14.55 3.62
N ASP A 78 5.14 -15.12 2.81
CA ASP A 78 3.87 -15.70 3.27
C ASP A 78 4.02 -17.20 3.58
N ASN A 79 3.78 -17.60 4.82
CA ASN A 79 3.91 -18.98 5.24
C ASN A 79 2.67 -19.80 4.82
N PRO A 80 2.81 -20.88 4.02
CA PRO A 80 1.69 -21.70 3.59
C PRO A 80 0.91 -22.39 4.72
N HIS A 81 1.53 -22.59 5.89
CA HIS A 81 0.90 -23.20 7.07
C HIS A 81 0.20 -22.17 7.98
N ALA A 82 0.57 -20.89 7.87
CA ALA A 82 -0.06 -19.77 8.57
C ALA A 82 -0.18 -18.59 7.62
N PRO A 83 -1.03 -18.70 6.59
CA PRO A 83 -1.06 -17.74 5.49
C PRO A 83 -1.64 -16.40 5.94
N ARG A 84 -0.91 -15.33 5.69
CA ARG A 84 -1.34 -13.95 5.90
C ARG A 84 -2.03 -13.38 4.67
N PHE A 85 -1.52 -13.72 3.48
CA PHE A 85 -1.94 -13.12 2.21
C PHE A 85 -2.64 -14.10 1.28
N ILE A 86 -2.11 -15.32 1.12
CA ILE A 86 -2.64 -16.28 0.14
C ILE A 86 -3.11 -17.54 0.87
N ARG A 87 -4.41 -17.68 1.01
CA ARG A 87 -5.03 -18.85 1.62
C ARG A 87 -5.27 -19.93 0.57
N THR A 88 -4.83 -21.17 0.85
CA THR A 88 -5.22 -22.34 0.07
C THR A 88 -6.60 -22.81 0.53
N VAL A 89 -7.52 -22.97 -0.41
CA VAL A 89 -8.81 -23.63 -0.20
C VAL A 89 -8.69 -25.04 -0.74
N TYR A 90 -8.63 -26.01 0.18
CA TYR A 90 -8.38 -27.41 -0.15
C TYR A 90 -9.31 -27.94 -1.25
N ALA A 91 -8.77 -28.68 -2.21
CA ALA A 91 -9.45 -29.24 -3.38
C ALA A 91 -10.20 -28.21 -4.24
N TYR A 92 -10.04 -26.91 -4.02
CA TYR A 92 -10.77 -25.87 -4.74
C TYR A 92 -9.81 -24.89 -5.46
N GLY A 93 -8.96 -24.21 -4.72
CA GLY A 93 -8.08 -23.19 -5.30
C GLY A 93 -7.46 -22.27 -4.26
N TYR A 94 -7.44 -20.97 -4.57
CA TYR A 94 -6.75 -19.97 -3.74
C TYR A 94 -7.62 -18.73 -3.52
N ALA A 95 -7.40 -18.05 -2.41
CA ALA A 95 -8.06 -16.80 -2.06
C ALA A 95 -7.05 -15.80 -1.47
N PHE A 96 -7.31 -14.51 -1.67
CA PHE A 96 -6.62 -13.47 -0.93
C PHE A 96 -7.23 -13.36 0.47
N ALA A 97 -6.40 -13.42 1.52
CA ALA A 97 -6.83 -13.52 2.91
C ALA A 97 -6.68 -12.21 3.70
N CYS A 98 -5.87 -11.28 3.22
CA CYS A 98 -5.63 -10.00 3.89
C CYS A 98 -6.64 -8.95 3.44
N GLU A 99 -6.96 -8.02 4.34
CA GLU A 99 -7.64 -6.80 3.94
C GLU A 99 -6.73 -5.99 3.02
N ALA A 100 -7.27 -5.55 1.89
CA ALA A 100 -6.55 -4.71 0.95
C ALA A 100 -7.32 -3.41 0.74
N VAL A 101 -6.64 -2.30 0.96
CA VAL A 101 -7.20 -0.96 0.81
C VAL A 101 -6.79 -0.41 -0.56
N GLU A 102 -7.79 -0.14 -1.38
CA GLU A 102 -7.57 0.56 -2.63
C GLU A 102 -7.32 2.04 -2.33
N HIS A 103 -6.16 2.52 -2.69
CA HIS A 103 -5.93 3.95 -2.67
C HIS A 103 -6.58 4.55 -3.92
N GLN A 104 -7.87 4.78 -3.83
CA GLN A 104 -8.48 5.70 -4.77
C GLN A 104 -7.74 7.03 -4.63
N PRO A 105 -7.44 7.76 -5.73
CA PRO A 105 -7.16 9.18 -5.59
C PRO A 105 -8.32 9.73 -4.76
N VAL A 106 -8.03 10.29 -3.61
CA VAL A 106 -9.06 10.88 -2.74
C VAL A 106 -9.62 12.05 -3.52
N VAL A 107 -10.60 11.76 -4.37
CA VAL A 107 -11.51 12.77 -4.87
C VAL A 107 -12.34 13.12 -3.66
N ALA A 108 -11.93 14.15 -2.95
CA ALA A 108 -12.63 14.63 -1.78
C ALA A 108 -14.11 14.82 -2.15
N ALA A 109 -14.95 13.93 -1.65
CA ALA A 109 -16.38 14.23 -1.56
C ALA A 109 -16.49 15.44 -0.66
N ILE A 110 -16.94 16.51 -1.23
CA ILE A 110 -17.51 17.75 -0.74
C ILE A 110 -16.70 18.98 -1.24
N GLY A 111 -17.10 19.52 -2.38
CA GLY A 111 -17.24 20.96 -2.60
C GLY A 111 -16.01 21.84 -2.81
N GLU A 112 -14.77 21.31 -2.86
CA GLU A 112 -13.62 22.14 -3.22
C GLU A 112 -12.90 21.54 -4.42
N LEU A 113 -12.63 22.36 -5.42
CA LEU A 113 -11.86 22.01 -6.60
C LEU A 113 -10.50 21.44 -6.16
N PRO A 114 -10.03 20.32 -6.76
CA PRO A 114 -8.70 19.83 -6.47
C PRO A 114 -7.70 20.94 -6.81
N SER A 115 -6.82 21.25 -5.87
CA SER A 115 -5.72 22.17 -6.16
C SER A 115 -4.83 21.56 -7.24
N ALA A 116 -4.20 22.38 -8.06
CA ALA A 116 -3.23 21.94 -9.06
C ALA A 116 -1.95 21.34 -8.42
N TRP A 117 -1.92 21.19 -7.11
CA TRP A 117 -0.74 20.78 -6.34
C TRP A 117 -0.89 19.37 -5.79
N SER A 118 0.15 18.57 -5.98
CA SER A 118 0.30 17.26 -5.35
C SER A 118 1.62 17.17 -4.59
N LEU A 119 1.63 16.38 -3.51
CA LEU A 119 2.83 16.01 -2.80
C LEU A 119 3.26 14.62 -3.26
N ILE A 120 4.47 14.54 -3.81
CA ILE A 120 5.08 13.26 -4.15
C ILE A 120 6.00 12.86 -3.01
N HIS A 121 5.67 11.74 -2.36
CA HIS A 121 6.53 11.14 -1.37
C HIS A 121 6.76 9.68 -1.74
N GLU A 122 8.00 9.35 -2.00
CA GLU A 122 8.41 8.03 -2.48
C GLU A 122 7.72 7.68 -3.81
N HIS A 123 6.69 6.85 -3.79
CA HIS A 123 5.93 6.46 -4.99
C HIS A 123 4.43 6.79 -4.86
N ARG A 124 4.08 7.65 -3.89
CA ARG A 124 2.70 8.07 -3.64
C ARG A 124 2.54 9.53 -4.04
N GLU A 125 1.59 9.77 -4.91
CA GLU A 125 1.10 11.10 -5.21
C GLU A 125 -0.12 11.38 -4.34
N ILE A 126 -0.06 12.44 -3.54
CA ILE A 126 -1.08 12.86 -2.60
C ILE A 126 -1.57 14.23 -3.04
N ALA A 127 -2.82 14.32 -3.49
CA ALA A 127 -3.42 15.60 -3.85
C ALA A 127 -3.52 16.49 -2.60
N LEU A 128 -3.02 17.72 -2.71
CA LEU A 128 -3.13 18.71 -1.65
C LEU A 128 -4.43 19.52 -1.82
N ARG A 129 -4.98 19.98 -0.71
CA ARG A 129 -6.19 20.82 -0.68
C ARG A 129 -5.81 22.29 -0.68
N SER A 130 -6.67 23.12 -1.21
CA SER A 130 -6.58 24.57 -0.95
C SER A 130 -6.69 24.82 0.55
N GLY A 131 -5.84 25.71 1.08
CA GLY A 131 -5.72 25.93 2.51
C GLY A 131 -4.61 25.12 3.14
N GLU A 132 -4.82 24.69 4.38
CA GLU A 132 -3.80 24.03 5.20
C GLU A 132 -3.83 22.52 5.06
N ASN A 133 -2.67 21.94 4.73
CA ASN A 133 -2.42 20.49 4.70
C ASN A 133 -1.37 20.17 5.77
N VAL A 134 -1.72 19.37 6.75
CA VAL A 134 -0.82 18.96 7.82
C VAL A 134 -0.26 17.58 7.50
N ILE A 135 1.05 17.42 7.67
CA ILE A 135 1.78 16.18 7.47
C ILE A 135 2.28 15.68 8.83
N GLY A 136 2.11 14.39 9.09
CA GLY A 136 2.60 13.81 10.34
C GLY A 136 2.42 12.31 10.42
N ARG A 137 2.75 11.73 11.58
CA ARG A 137 2.69 10.29 11.81
C ARG A 137 1.29 9.79 12.16
N ALA A 138 0.44 10.60 12.79
CA ALA A 138 -0.91 10.20 13.19
C ALA A 138 -1.79 11.41 13.52
N GLY A 139 -3.07 11.33 13.22
CA GLY A 139 -4.10 12.30 13.61
C GLY A 139 -5.23 12.41 12.58
N PRO A 140 -6.40 12.89 12.98
CA PRO A 140 -7.50 13.15 12.06
C PRO A 140 -7.15 14.32 11.12
N GLY A 141 -7.45 14.18 9.82
CA GLY A 141 -7.21 15.22 8.82
C GLY A 141 -5.74 15.46 8.45
N ILE A 142 -4.84 14.58 8.88
CA ILE A 142 -3.41 14.66 8.62
C ILE A 142 -3.06 13.75 7.43
N ILE A 143 -2.16 14.21 6.55
CA ILE A 143 -1.49 13.36 5.57
C ILE A 143 -0.49 12.48 6.34
N VAL A 144 -0.83 11.22 6.51
CA VAL A 144 -0.08 10.30 7.38
C VAL A 144 1.07 9.66 6.64
N PHE A 145 2.27 9.81 7.21
CA PHE A 145 3.48 9.07 6.85
C PHE A 145 3.89 8.18 8.01
N ASP A 146 3.86 6.87 7.79
CA ASP A 146 4.27 5.88 8.80
C ASP A 146 5.80 5.74 8.80
N SER A 147 6.45 6.68 9.47
CA SER A 147 7.90 6.67 9.66
C SER A 147 8.24 7.05 11.10
N PRO A 148 9.15 6.32 11.76
CA PRO A 148 9.57 6.62 13.13
C PRO A 148 10.29 7.96 13.28
N THR A 149 10.80 8.51 12.17
CA THR A 149 11.49 9.79 12.13
C THR A 149 10.55 10.99 11.96
N ILE A 150 9.25 10.73 11.72
CA ILE A 150 8.25 11.78 11.52
C ILE A 150 7.48 12.01 12.82
N SER A 151 7.42 13.27 13.28
CA SER A 151 6.64 13.66 14.45
C SER A 151 5.12 13.57 14.18
N ARG A 152 4.28 13.63 15.22
CA ARG A 152 2.81 13.62 15.08
C ARG A 152 2.32 14.71 14.15
N HIS A 153 2.88 15.91 14.26
CA HIS A 153 2.72 17.04 13.36
C HIS A 153 4.12 17.42 12.89
N HIS A 154 4.49 17.04 11.69
CA HIS A 154 5.87 17.16 11.20
C HIS A 154 6.04 18.36 10.29
N ALA A 155 5.09 18.59 9.43
CA ALA A 155 5.14 19.70 8.49
C ALA A 155 3.72 20.20 8.16
N ARG A 156 3.67 21.44 7.69
CA ARG A 156 2.45 22.10 7.26
C ARG A 156 2.69 22.70 5.88
N ILE A 157 1.79 22.38 4.95
CA ILE A 157 1.79 22.94 3.61
C ILE A 157 0.52 23.76 3.46
N THR A 158 0.65 25.05 3.20
CA THR A 158 -0.48 25.93 2.95
C THR A 158 -0.51 26.31 1.48
N ILE A 159 -1.63 26.07 0.83
CA ILE A 159 -1.90 26.45 -0.54
C ILE A 159 -2.86 27.65 -0.52
N ALA A 160 -2.36 28.81 -0.94
CA ALA A 160 -3.15 30.04 -1.05
C ALA A 160 -3.35 30.36 -2.53
N GLY A 161 -4.54 30.08 -3.06
CA GLY A 161 -4.87 30.27 -4.47
C GLY A 161 -4.13 29.29 -5.39
N ASP A 162 -4.23 29.57 -6.68
CA ASP A 162 -3.72 28.65 -7.73
C ASP A 162 -2.19 28.61 -7.87
N GLN A 163 -1.44 29.50 -7.22
CA GLN A 163 -0.01 29.67 -7.51
C GLN A 163 0.93 29.84 -6.31
N THR A 164 0.46 29.72 -5.08
CA THR A 164 1.34 29.94 -3.92
C THR A 164 1.38 28.74 -2.99
N LEU A 165 2.53 28.06 -2.95
CA LEU A 165 2.82 26.98 -2.02
C LEU A 165 3.78 27.48 -0.94
N ARG A 166 3.39 27.35 0.34
CA ARG A 166 4.26 27.60 1.49
C ARG A 166 4.41 26.32 2.30
N ALA A 167 5.62 25.81 2.42
CA ALA A 167 5.96 24.66 3.24
C ALA A 167 6.72 25.11 4.48
N ARG A 168 6.34 24.62 5.66
CA ARG A 168 7.06 24.84 6.91
C ARG A 168 7.21 23.52 7.64
N SER A 169 8.45 23.09 7.90
CA SER A 169 8.73 21.97 8.78
C SER A 169 8.72 22.46 10.25
N GLU A 170 8.04 21.73 11.12
CA GLU A 170 8.16 21.96 12.57
C GLU A 170 9.38 21.17 13.07
N PRO A 171 10.28 21.79 13.85
CA PRO A 171 11.40 21.07 14.44
C PRO A 171 10.87 19.96 15.34
N VAL A 172 11.49 18.77 15.23
CA VAL A 172 11.26 17.67 16.16
C VAL A 172 11.58 18.19 17.55
N ASP A 173 10.59 18.29 18.43
CA ASP A 173 10.82 18.54 19.85
C ASP A 173 11.57 17.31 20.40
N PRO A 174 12.87 17.40 20.75
CA PRO A 174 13.59 16.31 21.39
C PRO A 174 13.00 16.18 22.79
N GLY A 175 12.04 15.26 22.96
CA GLY A 175 11.26 15.03 24.15
C GLY A 175 12.01 15.42 25.41
N ARG A 176 11.36 16.18 26.27
CA ARG A 176 11.79 16.51 27.63
C ARG A 176 12.31 15.24 28.31
N GLY A 177 13.61 15.02 28.18
CA GLY A 177 14.33 13.98 28.92
C GLY A 177 14.12 14.19 30.39
N ALA A 178 13.88 13.11 31.06
CA ALA A 178 13.66 12.98 32.48
C ALA A 178 14.60 13.86 33.32
N ARG A 179 14.01 14.69 34.18
CA ARG A 179 14.69 15.36 35.28
C ARG A 179 15.28 14.30 36.20
N PRO A 180 16.58 14.31 36.50
CA PRO A 180 17.12 13.36 37.43
C PRO A 180 16.53 13.66 38.85
N PRO A 181 16.30 12.61 39.67
CA PRO A 181 15.85 12.82 41.06
C PRO A 181 16.94 13.51 41.83
N GLY A 182 16.62 14.63 42.48
CA GLY A 182 17.49 15.28 43.44
C GLY A 182 17.72 14.36 44.62
N GLY A 183 18.97 14.03 44.90
CA GLY A 183 19.42 13.47 46.14
C GLY A 183 19.68 14.58 47.17
N PRO A 184 19.75 14.23 48.48
CA PRO A 184 19.61 15.09 49.62
C PRO A 184 20.73 16.12 49.79
#